data_bc059c8d28e8dd3a69b851174148eb6a
#
_entry.id   bc059c8d28e8dd3a69b851174148eb6a
#
_cell.length_a   1.000
_cell.length_b   1.000
_cell.length_c   1.000
_cell.angle_alpha   90.00
_cell.angle_beta   90.00
_cell.angle_gamma   90.00
#
_symmetry.space_group_name_H-M   'P 1'
#
loop_
_entity.id
_entity.type
_entity.pdbx_description
1 polymer ?
#
loop_
_entity_poly.entity_id
_entity_poly.type
_entity_poly.pdbx_seq_one_letter_code
_entity_poly.pdbx_strand_id
1 'polypeptide(L)'
;MGSVKAPRRRVALGVLVPSLCAAVLGLLVLRPACAEDSGGVRRVELARFANVQPGNSLPAAWVHQTLPSVERANRFDIVKDGGVSVLRVISDRSASSLLAVQRVDLAATPLLRWRWRVSRPVSASDLRRKAGDDYAARVYVLFDLPSERLSVGDRMKMMTARLLYGSDLPAAALCYVWGTAQSVGESGWNAYSDRLRMIVVDSGATHAGQWREVVRDVAADFRAAFGDPLMPVTGVALGADTDNTGERVEARFADP
;
A
#
# COMPACT_ATOMS: atom_id res chain seq x y z
N MET A 1 -70.72 -72.73 21.30
CA MET A 1 -71.38 -72.54 22.61
C MET A 1 -70.83 -71.28 23.16
N GLY A 2 -71.48 -70.25 23.28
CA GLY A 2 -72.67 -69.69 23.70
C GLY A 2 -72.68 -68.20 23.43
N SER A 3 -73.67 -67.82 22.80
CA SER A 3 -74.14 -66.44 22.53
C SER A 3 -74.56 -65.79 23.80
N VAL A 4 -74.30 -64.47 23.97
CA VAL A 4 -75.25 -63.60 24.67
C VAL A 4 -75.21 -62.18 24.12
N LYS A 5 -76.35 -61.73 23.80
CA LYS A 5 -76.79 -60.47 23.20
C LYS A 5 -76.69 -59.26 24.14
N ALA A 6 -76.65 -58.12 23.46
CA ALA A 6 -76.84 -56.72 23.79
C ALA A 6 -77.73 -56.32 25.02
N PRO A 7 -77.70 -55.01 25.40
CA PRO A 7 -78.66 -54.13 24.74
C PRO A 7 -78.20 -52.70 24.51
N ARG A 8 -78.94 -52.10 23.59
CA ARG A 8 -78.95 -50.69 23.17
C ARG A 8 -79.50 -49.79 24.28
N ARG A 9 -78.92 -48.65 24.52
CA ARG A 9 -79.70 -47.46 24.95
C ARG A 9 -79.31 -46.22 24.12
N ARG A 10 -80.36 -45.55 23.76
CA ARG A 10 -80.42 -44.32 22.93
C ARG A 10 -80.30 -43.08 23.81
N VAL A 11 -80.04 -41.94 23.09
CA VAL A 11 -80.48 -40.56 23.35
C VAL A 11 -79.45 -39.70 24.13
N ALA A 12 -78.88 -38.66 23.51
CA ALA A 12 -79.48 -37.37 23.27
C ALA A 12 -78.59 -36.48 22.38
N LEU A 13 -79.31 -35.82 21.52
CA LEU A 13 -78.81 -34.79 20.60
C LEU A 13 -78.45 -33.52 21.38
N GLY A 14 -77.18 -33.13 21.37
CA GLY A 14 -76.74 -31.83 21.88
C GLY A 14 -75.97 -31.15 20.78
N VAL A 15 -76.61 -30.16 20.16
CA VAL A 15 -76.00 -29.26 19.17
C VAL A 15 -75.09 -28.32 19.93
N LEU A 16 -73.79 -28.46 19.76
CA LEU A 16 -72.82 -27.45 20.19
C LEU A 16 -72.08 -26.92 18.95
N VAL A 17 -72.25 -25.62 18.75
CA VAL A 17 -71.61 -24.80 17.71
C VAL A 17 -70.09 -24.78 17.94
N PRO A 18 -69.25 -25.13 16.97
CA PRO A 18 -67.83 -24.96 17.17
C PRO A 18 -67.48 -23.48 16.88
N SER A 19 -66.95 -22.84 17.94
CA SER A 19 -66.31 -21.55 17.85
C SER A 19 -65.07 -21.68 16.97
N LEU A 20 -65.04 -20.96 15.85
CA LEU A 20 -63.91 -20.88 14.93
C LEU A 20 -62.80 -20.04 15.57
N CYS A 21 -61.85 -20.66 16.25
CA CYS A 21 -60.58 -20.01 16.58
C CYS A 21 -59.72 -19.96 15.32
N ALA A 22 -59.72 -18.80 14.68
CA ALA A 22 -58.75 -18.47 13.59
C ALA A 22 -57.35 -18.36 14.21
N ALA A 23 -56.57 -19.41 14.05
CA ALA A 23 -55.13 -19.36 14.30
C ALA A 23 -54.49 -18.53 13.18
N VAL A 24 -54.21 -17.26 13.43
CA VAL A 24 -53.35 -16.43 12.56
C VAL A 24 -51.93 -16.97 12.70
N LEU A 25 -51.54 -17.79 11.73
CA LEU A 25 -50.13 -18.18 11.55
C LEU A 25 -49.37 -16.92 11.08
N GLY A 26 -48.77 -16.21 12.02
CA GLY A 26 -47.83 -15.12 11.68
C GLY A 26 -46.62 -15.71 10.97
N LEU A 27 -46.60 -15.50 9.64
CA LEU A 27 -45.45 -15.76 8.83
C LEU A 27 -44.34 -14.74 9.26
N LEU A 28 -43.43 -15.22 10.14
CA LEU A 28 -42.23 -14.44 10.49
C LEU A 28 -41.39 -14.41 9.25
N VAL A 29 -41.54 -13.35 8.41
CA VAL A 29 -40.60 -13.04 7.36
C VAL A 29 -39.29 -12.61 8.07
N LEU A 30 -38.36 -13.53 8.22
CA LEU A 30 -36.99 -13.20 8.52
C LEU A 30 -36.47 -12.35 7.36
N ARG A 31 -36.53 -11.04 7.53
CA ARG A 31 -35.77 -10.12 6.71
C ARG A 31 -34.28 -10.47 6.95
N PRO A 32 -33.48 -10.75 5.90
CA PRO A 32 -32.06 -10.79 6.10
C PRO A 32 -31.66 -9.43 6.68
N ALA A 33 -31.04 -9.43 7.84
CA ALA A 33 -30.38 -8.27 8.36
C ALA A 33 -29.35 -7.87 7.28
N CYS A 34 -29.63 -6.82 6.54
CA CYS A 34 -28.58 -6.10 5.86
C CYS A 34 -27.60 -5.73 6.97
N ALA A 35 -26.45 -6.36 7.00
CA ALA A 35 -25.34 -5.87 7.76
C ALA A 35 -25.13 -4.44 7.24
N GLU A 36 -25.49 -3.45 8.07
CA GLU A 36 -25.06 -2.10 7.85
C GLU A 36 -23.54 -2.19 7.86
N ASP A 37 -22.95 -2.01 6.67
CA ASP A 37 -21.53 -1.80 6.52
C ASP A 37 -21.24 -0.54 7.34
N SER A 38 -20.85 -0.74 8.60
CA SER A 38 -20.35 0.32 9.45
C SER A 38 -19.11 0.81 8.71
N GLY A 39 -19.23 1.95 8.02
CA GLY A 39 -18.21 2.55 7.16
C GLY A 39 -16.92 2.87 7.90
N GLY A 40 -16.30 1.85 8.46
CA GLY A 40 -14.98 1.88 9.05
C GLY A 40 -13.97 2.15 7.94
N VAL A 41 -13.17 3.19 8.10
CA VAL A 41 -12.07 3.51 7.19
C VAL A 41 -11.18 2.26 7.08
N ARG A 42 -11.18 1.63 5.90
CA ARG A 42 -10.32 0.49 5.61
C ARG A 42 -8.86 0.95 5.64
N ARG A 43 -8.06 0.36 6.52
CA ARG A 43 -6.64 0.68 6.67
C ARG A 43 -5.80 -0.58 6.44
N VAL A 44 -4.74 -0.43 5.65
CA VAL A 44 -3.71 -1.45 5.45
C VAL A 44 -2.41 -0.88 6.01
N GLU A 45 -1.88 -1.50 7.05
CA GLU A 45 -0.60 -1.11 7.64
C GLU A 45 0.54 -1.79 6.89
N LEU A 46 1.43 -0.99 6.31
CA LEU A 46 2.57 -1.48 5.52
C LEU A 46 3.83 -1.64 6.36
N ALA A 47 3.98 -0.83 7.40
CA ALA A 47 5.12 -0.83 8.30
C ALA A 47 4.66 -0.68 9.74
N ARG A 48 5.36 -1.34 10.65
CA ARG A 48 5.19 -1.20 12.10
C ARG A 48 6.55 -1.06 12.75
N PHE A 49 7.33 -0.07 12.30
CA PHE A 49 8.67 0.17 12.85
C PHE A 49 8.62 0.49 14.34
N ALA A 50 7.56 1.18 14.79
CA ALA A 50 7.36 1.53 16.19
C ALA A 50 7.44 0.33 17.15
N ASN A 51 7.06 -0.87 16.69
CA ASN A 51 7.04 -2.10 17.47
C ASN A 51 8.33 -2.92 17.36
N VAL A 52 9.33 -2.44 16.60
CA VAL A 52 10.58 -3.17 16.37
C VAL A 52 11.66 -2.70 17.35
N GLN A 53 12.41 -3.65 17.89
CA GLN A 53 13.56 -3.33 18.74
C GLN A 53 14.66 -2.62 17.93
N PRO A 54 15.33 -1.61 18.52
CA PRO A 54 16.46 -0.97 17.86
C PRO A 54 17.57 -1.97 17.53
N GLY A 55 18.22 -1.76 16.39
CA GLY A 55 19.30 -2.62 15.91
C GLY A 55 19.30 -2.75 14.38
N ASN A 56 20.15 -3.64 13.89
CA ASN A 56 20.30 -3.89 12.45
C ASN A 56 19.33 -4.95 11.92
N SER A 57 18.56 -5.59 12.79
CA SER A 57 17.54 -6.56 12.37
C SER A 57 16.31 -5.81 11.89
N LEU A 58 15.99 -5.99 10.61
CA LEU A 58 14.81 -5.40 9.98
C LEU A 58 13.60 -6.33 10.17
N PRO A 59 12.36 -5.80 10.15
CA PRO A 59 11.17 -6.64 10.16
C PRO A 59 11.18 -7.61 8.97
N ALA A 60 10.79 -8.87 9.19
CA ALA A 60 10.84 -9.94 8.20
C ALA A 60 10.03 -9.65 6.90
N ALA A 61 9.06 -8.74 6.98
CA ALA A 61 8.28 -8.32 5.81
C ALA A 61 9.06 -7.39 4.86
N TRP A 62 10.23 -6.89 5.26
CA TRP A 62 11.04 -5.97 4.48
C TRP A 62 12.27 -6.66 3.90
N VAL A 63 12.42 -6.60 2.59
CA VAL A 63 13.54 -7.19 1.86
C VAL A 63 14.44 -6.09 1.34
N HIS A 64 15.74 -6.20 1.60
CA HIS A 64 16.73 -5.27 1.07
C HIS A 64 16.94 -5.52 -0.43
N GLN A 65 16.62 -4.53 -1.25
CA GLN A 65 16.78 -4.55 -2.70
C GLN A 65 18.00 -3.71 -3.07
N THR A 66 19.00 -4.36 -3.65
CA THR A 66 20.21 -3.71 -4.18
C THR A 66 20.11 -3.58 -5.69
N LEU A 67 20.85 -2.64 -6.25
CA LEU A 67 20.95 -2.42 -7.69
C LEU A 67 22.28 -2.96 -8.20
N PRO A 68 22.28 -3.90 -9.18
CA PRO A 68 23.52 -4.52 -9.67
C PRO A 68 24.53 -3.52 -10.26
N SER A 69 24.04 -2.37 -10.76
CA SER A 69 24.88 -1.29 -11.31
C SER A 69 25.45 -0.33 -10.28
N VAL A 70 25.06 -0.46 -9.01
CA VAL A 70 25.49 0.42 -7.91
C VAL A 70 26.44 -0.33 -6.99
N GLU A 71 27.65 0.18 -6.84
CA GLU A 71 28.71 -0.49 -6.07
C GLU A 71 28.36 -0.65 -4.59
N ARG A 72 27.66 0.35 -4.02
CA ARG A 72 27.37 0.43 -2.60
C ARG A 72 25.88 0.44 -2.32
N ALA A 73 25.46 -0.41 -1.39
CA ALA A 73 24.09 -0.37 -0.87
C ALA A 73 23.98 0.58 0.33
N ASN A 74 22.80 1.12 0.55
CA ASN A 74 22.47 1.89 1.75
C ASN A 74 22.56 1.01 3.00
N ARG A 75 22.83 1.65 4.13
CA ARG A 75 22.68 1.02 5.43
C ARG A 75 21.30 1.33 6.01
N PHE A 76 20.63 0.28 6.47
CA PHE A 76 19.33 0.36 7.13
C PHE A 76 19.45 -0.19 8.56
N ASP A 77 18.88 0.51 9.51
CA ASP A 77 18.74 0.06 10.90
C ASP A 77 17.50 0.66 11.57
N ILE A 78 17.08 0.07 12.68
CA ILE A 78 16.02 0.61 13.52
C ILE A 78 16.65 1.39 14.66
N VAL A 79 16.25 2.64 14.82
CA VAL A 79 16.77 3.51 15.87
C VAL A 79 15.63 4.10 16.70
N LYS A 80 15.91 4.54 17.93
CA LYS A 80 14.99 5.36 18.71
C LYS A 80 15.07 6.82 18.26
N ASP A 81 13.91 7.44 18.10
CA ASP A 81 13.74 8.85 17.82
C ASP A 81 12.53 9.37 18.60
N GLY A 82 12.77 10.24 19.58
CA GLY A 82 11.73 10.69 20.50
C GLY A 82 11.06 9.55 21.29
N GLY A 83 11.79 8.48 21.57
CA GLY A 83 11.26 7.30 22.29
C GLY A 83 10.57 6.26 21.40
N VAL A 84 10.29 6.56 20.13
CA VAL A 84 9.65 5.65 19.17
C VAL A 84 10.71 5.02 18.27
N SER A 85 10.54 3.74 17.92
CA SER A 85 11.40 3.07 16.94
C SER A 85 11.03 3.53 15.53
N VAL A 86 12.04 3.87 14.74
CA VAL A 86 11.89 4.33 13.36
C VAL A 86 12.94 3.66 12.47
N LEU A 87 12.64 3.51 11.19
CA LEU A 87 13.63 3.10 10.21
C LEU A 87 14.58 4.26 9.92
N ARG A 88 15.89 4.02 10.04
CA ARG A 88 16.93 4.93 9.56
C ARG A 88 17.59 4.37 8.32
N VAL A 89 17.82 5.24 7.35
CA VAL A 89 18.56 4.96 6.11
C VAL A 89 19.77 5.89 6.05
N ILE A 90 20.94 5.35 5.84
CA ILE A 90 22.16 6.11 5.55
C ILE A 90 22.58 5.79 4.13
N SER A 91 22.57 6.81 3.27
CA SER A 91 23.09 6.76 1.91
C SER A 91 24.41 7.54 1.87
N ASP A 92 25.50 6.88 1.50
CA ASP A 92 26.85 7.45 1.35
C ASP A 92 27.44 6.95 0.05
N ARG A 93 27.29 7.72 -1.01
CA ARG A 93 27.66 7.33 -2.38
C ARG A 93 27.06 5.96 -2.72
N SER A 94 25.79 5.79 -2.40
CA SER A 94 25.12 4.50 -2.44
C SER A 94 23.65 4.65 -2.86
N ALA A 95 23.07 3.58 -3.36
CA ALA A 95 21.64 3.47 -3.60
C ALA A 95 21.15 2.06 -3.31
N SER A 96 20.04 1.97 -2.60
CA SER A 96 19.24 0.74 -2.44
C SER A 96 17.95 1.08 -1.71
N SER A 97 17.03 0.12 -1.63
CA SER A 97 15.75 0.32 -0.96
C SER A 97 15.37 -0.91 -0.12
N LEU A 98 14.48 -0.70 0.83
CA LEU A 98 13.75 -1.77 1.52
C LEU A 98 12.38 -1.91 0.86
N LEU A 99 12.06 -3.09 0.39
CA LEU A 99 10.79 -3.44 -0.24
C LEU A 99 9.92 -4.24 0.72
N ALA A 100 8.68 -3.81 0.91
CA ALA A 100 7.59 -4.60 1.46
C ALA A 100 6.64 -5.02 0.34
N VAL A 101 6.50 -6.32 0.13
CA VAL A 101 5.54 -6.86 -0.84
C VAL A 101 4.17 -6.85 -0.18
N GLN A 102 3.27 -6.05 -0.71
CA GLN A 102 1.92 -5.89 -0.19
C GLN A 102 0.95 -5.56 -1.31
N ARG A 103 -0.06 -6.41 -1.49
CA ARG A 103 -1.12 -6.12 -2.46
C ARG A 103 -2.19 -5.24 -1.84
N VAL A 104 -2.46 -4.10 -2.48
CA VAL A 104 -3.47 -3.13 -2.03
C VAL A 104 -4.35 -2.72 -3.21
N ASP A 105 -5.67 -2.76 -3.00
CA ASP A 105 -6.65 -2.26 -3.95
C ASP A 105 -6.83 -0.75 -3.76
N LEU A 106 -6.40 0.03 -4.75
CA LEU A 106 -6.52 1.49 -4.73
C LEU A 106 -7.97 2.00 -4.83
N ALA A 107 -8.90 1.20 -5.33
CA ALA A 107 -10.30 1.61 -5.33
C ALA A 107 -10.89 1.65 -3.90
N ALA A 108 -10.41 0.75 -3.04
CA ALA A 108 -10.84 0.66 -1.65
C ALA A 108 -9.96 1.48 -0.68
N THR A 109 -8.67 1.65 -0.99
CA THR A 109 -7.69 2.34 -0.14
C THR A 109 -6.77 3.24 -0.98
N PRO A 110 -7.28 4.39 -1.47
CA PRO A 110 -6.54 5.24 -2.41
C PRO A 110 -5.40 6.04 -1.78
N LEU A 111 -5.44 6.23 -0.46
CA LEU A 111 -4.51 7.12 0.22
C LEU A 111 -3.33 6.36 0.81
N LEU A 112 -2.12 6.89 0.60
CA LEU A 112 -0.90 6.48 1.29
C LEU A 112 -0.48 7.58 2.25
N ARG A 113 -0.17 7.19 3.50
CA ARG A 113 0.31 8.10 4.53
C ARG A 113 1.62 7.58 5.10
N TRP A 114 2.60 8.48 5.32
CA TRP A 114 3.85 8.18 5.99
C TRP A 114 4.41 9.42 6.67
N ARG A 115 5.42 9.21 7.52
CA ARG A 115 6.23 10.29 8.08
C ARG A 115 7.68 10.05 7.71
N TRP A 116 8.36 11.13 7.37
CA TRP A 116 9.79 11.09 7.10
C TRP A 116 10.52 12.30 7.65
N ARG A 117 11.82 12.18 7.77
CA ARG A 117 12.74 13.24 8.14
C ARG A 117 14.05 13.01 7.40
N VAL A 118 14.63 14.03 6.78
CA VAL A 118 15.94 13.98 6.15
C VAL A 118 16.93 14.86 6.90
N SER A 119 18.20 14.48 6.93
CA SER A 119 19.26 15.30 7.54
C SER A 119 19.49 16.60 6.76
N ARG A 120 19.41 16.50 5.44
CA ARG A 120 19.48 17.58 4.45
C ARG A 120 19.00 17.07 3.09
N PRO A 121 18.59 17.94 2.16
CA PRO A 121 18.37 17.53 0.78
C PRO A 121 19.70 17.19 0.09
N VAL A 122 19.65 16.44 -1.01
CA VAL A 122 20.79 16.23 -1.90
C VAL A 122 20.91 17.45 -2.82
N SER A 123 22.06 18.15 -2.79
CA SER A 123 22.18 19.49 -3.38
C SER A 123 22.02 19.53 -4.90
N ALA A 124 22.38 18.46 -5.61
CA ALA A 124 22.32 18.37 -7.07
C ALA A 124 21.11 17.58 -7.60
N SER A 125 20.08 17.30 -6.77
CA SER A 125 18.87 16.58 -7.22
C SER A 125 18.22 17.27 -8.42
N ASP A 126 17.91 16.50 -9.45
CA ASP A 126 17.22 16.99 -10.65
C ASP A 126 16.44 15.85 -11.34
N LEU A 127 15.11 15.97 -11.41
CA LEU A 127 14.23 14.98 -12.05
C LEU A 127 14.57 14.71 -13.53
N ARG A 128 15.24 15.62 -14.20
CA ARG A 128 15.43 15.63 -15.66
C ARG A 128 16.78 15.07 -16.10
N ARG A 129 17.70 14.90 -15.15
CA ARG A 129 19.10 14.52 -15.47
C ARG A 129 19.52 13.27 -14.70
N LYS A 130 20.13 12.33 -15.39
CA LYS A 130 20.67 11.11 -14.77
C LYS A 130 21.68 11.41 -13.65
N ALA A 131 22.56 12.39 -13.87
CA ALA A 131 23.53 12.80 -12.87
C ALA A 131 22.91 13.48 -11.62
N GLY A 132 21.64 13.84 -11.67
CA GLY A 132 20.88 14.42 -10.57
C GLY A 132 19.77 13.51 -10.05
N ASP A 133 19.71 12.24 -10.45
CA ASP A 133 18.71 11.30 -9.99
C ASP A 133 19.06 10.74 -8.61
N ASP A 134 19.34 11.66 -7.67
CA ASP A 134 19.62 11.37 -6.27
C ASP A 134 18.69 12.15 -5.35
N TYR A 135 18.18 11.49 -4.32
CA TYR A 135 17.24 12.10 -3.37
C TYR A 135 17.47 11.58 -1.96
N ALA A 136 17.38 12.49 -1.00
CA ALA A 136 17.62 12.17 0.41
C ALA A 136 16.60 11.18 0.99
N ALA A 137 15.39 11.16 0.44
CA ALA A 137 14.35 10.19 0.80
C ALA A 137 13.47 9.88 -0.42
N ARG A 138 13.15 8.61 -0.58
CA ARG A 138 12.26 8.08 -1.63
C ARG A 138 11.24 7.12 -1.03
N VAL A 139 9.98 7.25 -1.45
CA VAL A 139 8.91 6.27 -1.20
C VAL A 139 8.38 5.82 -2.55
N TYR A 140 8.58 4.55 -2.86
CA TYR A 140 8.09 3.95 -4.09
C TYR A 140 6.77 3.23 -3.84
N VAL A 141 5.84 3.35 -4.78
CA VAL A 141 4.64 2.53 -4.87
C VAL A 141 4.70 1.77 -6.18
N LEU A 142 4.68 0.45 -6.09
CA LEU A 142 4.96 -0.45 -7.21
C LEU A 142 3.66 -1.03 -7.77
N PHE A 143 3.61 -1.18 -9.09
CA PHE A 143 2.45 -1.71 -9.79
C PHE A 143 2.89 -2.77 -10.80
N ASP A 144 2.06 -3.79 -10.97
CA ASP A 144 2.20 -4.74 -12.06
C ASP A 144 1.19 -4.37 -13.16
N LEU A 145 1.72 -3.96 -14.32
CA LEU A 145 0.87 -3.65 -15.47
C LEU A 145 0.71 -4.88 -16.34
N PRO A 146 -0.53 -5.20 -16.77
CA PRO A 146 -0.76 -6.26 -17.73
C PRO A 146 0.06 -6.03 -19.01
N SER A 147 0.54 -7.10 -19.61
CA SER A 147 1.38 -7.04 -20.82
C SER A 147 0.71 -6.31 -21.98
N GLU A 148 -0.63 -6.33 -22.02
CA GLU A 148 -1.46 -5.65 -23.03
C GLU A 148 -1.36 -4.12 -22.95
N ARG A 149 -1.03 -3.60 -21.76
CA ARG A 149 -0.81 -2.17 -21.51
C ARG A 149 0.62 -1.71 -21.83
N LEU A 150 1.48 -2.65 -22.20
CA LEU A 150 2.85 -2.39 -22.58
C LEU A 150 2.98 -2.36 -24.09
N SER A 151 3.67 -1.36 -24.66
CA SER A 151 4.07 -1.40 -26.05
C SER A 151 4.97 -2.62 -26.33
N VAL A 152 5.07 -3.05 -27.59
CA VAL A 152 5.95 -4.17 -27.97
C VAL A 152 7.40 -3.89 -27.53
N GLY A 153 7.86 -2.65 -27.72
CA GLY A 153 9.20 -2.23 -27.30
C GLY A 153 9.38 -2.29 -25.78
N ASP A 154 8.35 -1.91 -25.01
CA ASP A 154 8.41 -1.96 -23.54
C ASP A 154 8.38 -3.38 -23.01
N ARG A 155 7.62 -4.28 -23.63
CA ARG A 155 7.65 -5.73 -23.29
C ARG A 155 9.04 -6.29 -23.45
N MET A 156 9.72 -5.96 -24.57
CA MET A 156 11.10 -6.41 -24.80
C MET A 156 12.07 -5.83 -23.78
N LYS A 157 11.99 -4.50 -23.49
CA LYS A 157 12.81 -3.86 -22.44
C LYS A 157 12.57 -4.50 -21.08
N MET A 158 11.30 -4.76 -20.71
CA MET A 158 10.95 -5.40 -19.44
C MET A 158 11.45 -6.82 -19.37
N MET A 159 11.33 -7.60 -20.45
CA MET A 159 11.86 -8.96 -20.53
C MET A 159 13.38 -8.96 -20.32
N THR A 160 14.11 -8.06 -21.00
CA THR A 160 15.55 -7.92 -20.84
C THR A 160 15.92 -7.46 -19.43
N ALA A 161 15.19 -6.50 -18.86
CA ALA A 161 15.42 -6.01 -17.51
C ALA A 161 15.17 -7.12 -16.47
N ARG A 162 14.10 -7.90 -16.62
CA ARG A 162 13.83 -9.06 -15.74
C ARG A 162 14.90 -10.15 -15.85
N LEU A 163 15.48 -10.33 -17.02
CA LEU A 163 16.59 -11.28 -17.23
C LEU A 163 17.88 -10.81 -16.49
N LEU A 164 18.13 -9.51 -16.48
CA LEU A 164 19.33 -8.92 -15.88
C LEU A 164 19.19 -8.63 -14.38
N TYR A 165 17.99 -8.28 -13.92
CA TYR A 165 17.73 -7.76 -12.57
C TYR A 165 16.74 -8.62 -11.77
N GLY A 166 16.25 -9.71 -12.33
CA GLY A 166 15.30 -10.62 -11.68
C GLY A 166 13.84 -10.43 -12.13
N SER A 167 13.03 -11.45 -11.88
CA SER A 167 11.62 -11.51 -12.31
C SER A 167 10.70 -10.50 -11.61
N ASP A 168 11.13 -9.98 -10.47
CA ASP A 168 10.29 -9.21 -9.55
C ASP A 168 10.30 -7.70 -9.82
N LEU A 169 10.89 -7.27 -10.95
CA LEU A 169 10.84 -5.88 -11.35
C LEU A 169 9.40 -5.44 -11.64
N PRO A 170 8.92 -4.37 -10.97
CA PRO A 170 7.59 -3.84 -11.20
C PRO A 170 7.48 -3.29 -12.62
N ALA A 171 6.31 -3.43 -13.23
CA ALA A 171 6.07 -2.92 -14.57
C ALA A 171 5.91 -1.39 -14.59
N ALA A 172 5.54 -0.78 -13.48
CA ALA A 172 5.44 0.66 -13.28
C ALA A 172 5.60 1.02 -11.81
N ALA A 173 6.00 2.27 -11.53
CA ALA A 173 6.07 2.78 -10.18
C ALA A 173 5.80 4.29 -10.11
N LEU A 174 5.23 4.73 -9.01
CA LEU A 174 5.29 6.10 -8.53
C LEU A 174 6.44 6.22 -7.52
N CYS A 175 7.17 7.33 -7.54
CA CYS A 175 8.21 7.61 -6.56
C CYS A 175 8.02 9.00 -5.99
N TYR A 176 7.71 9.07 -4.71
CA TYR A 176 7.62 10.32 -3.97
C TYR A 176 9.00 10.66 -3.40
N VAL A 177 9.46 11.89 -3.64
CA VAL A 177 10.82 12.31 -3.30
C VAL A 177 10.86 13.59 -2.48
N TRP A 178 11.93 13.73 -1.69
CA TRP A 178 12.33 14.98 -1.10
C TRP A 178 13.30 15.69 -2.05
N GLY A 179 12.82 16.73 -2.73
CA GLY A 179 13.61 17.52 -3.70
C GLY A 179 14.52 18.55 -3.05
N THR A 180 15.23 19.31 -3.86
CA THR A 180 16.12 20.39 -3.41
C THR A 180 15.63 21.76 -3.85
N ALA A 181 15.57 21.99 -5.16
CA ALA A 181 15.11 23.24 -5.77
C ALA A 181 13.77 23.10 -6.49
N GLN A 182 13.31 21.88 -6.71
CA GLN A 182 12.04 21.59 -7.36
C GLN A 182 10.87 22.02 -6.47
N SER A 183 9.82 22.52 -7.09
CA SER A 183 8.59 22.86 -6.36
C SER A 183 7.86 21.60 -5.88
N VAL A 184 7.24 21.65 -4.70
CA VAL A 184 6.31 20.61 -4.25
C VAL A 184 5.18 20.48 -5.28
N GLY A 185 4.88 19.25 -5.71
CA GLY A 185 3.95 18.94 -6.78
C GLY A 185 4.59 18.84 -8.17
N GLU A 186 5.83 19.31 -8.34
CA GLU A 186 6.56 19.08 -9.59
C GLU A 186 6.73 17.57 -9.82
N SER A 187 6.53 17.14 -11.06
CA SER A 187 6.63 15.73 -11.40
C SER A 187 7.20 15.53 -12.79
N GLY A 188 7.86 14.39 -13.01
CA GLY A 188 8.48 14.03 -14.26
C GLY A 188 8.70 12.53 -14.36
N TRP A 189 9.00 12.05 -15.56
CA TRP A 189 9.50 10.70 -15.71
C TRP A 189 10.95 10.65 -15.23
N ASN A 190 11.30 9.55 -14.58
CA ASN A 190 12.67 9.30 -14.14
C ASN A 190 13.64 9.32 -15.36
N ALA A 191 14.82 9.86 -15.17
CA ALA A 191 15.80 10.03 -16.26
C ALA A 191 16.31 8.70 -16.85
N TYR A 192 16.10 7.58 -16.15
CA TYR A 192 16.47 6.22 -16.59
C TYR A 192 15.27 5.42 -17.10
N SER A 193 14.02 5.83 -16.75
CA SER A 193 12.84 5.00 -17.01
C SER A 193 11.57 5.84 -17.21
N ASP A 194 10.89 5.61 -18.33
CA ASP A 194 9.54 6.09 -18.62
C ASP A 194 8.42 5.30 -17.91
N ARG A 195 8.79 4.47 -16.95
CA ARG A 195 7.92 3.64 -16.13
C ARG A 195 7.94 4.01 -14.66
N LEU A 196 8.80 4.96 -14.30
CA LEU A 196 8.92 5.49 -12.96
C LEU A 196 8.52 6.97 -12.99
N ARG A 197 7.35 7.28 -12.44
CA ARG A 197 6.90 8.67 -12.29
C ARG A 197 7.39 9.22 -10.97
N MET A 198 8.24 10.23 -11.03
CA MET A 198 8.77 10.96 -9.89
C MET A 198 7.82 12.10 -9.51
N ILE A 199 7.56 12.30 -8.23
CA ILE A 199 6.70 13.35 -7.70
C ILE A 199 7.38 13.96 -6.47
N VAL A 200 7.64 15.26 -6.52
CA VAL A 200 8.21 16.01 -5.38
C VAL A 200 7.10 16.28 -4.37
N VAL A 201 7.24 15.80 -3.15
CA VAL A 201 6.24 16.00 -2.09
C VAL A 201 6.78 16.79 -0.89
N ASP A 202 8.09 16.93 -0.82
CA ASP A 202 8.78 17.87 0.07
C ASP A 202 10.02 18.41 -0.66
N SER A 203 10.51 19.60 -0.28
CA SER A 203 11.63 20.21 -1.00
C SER A 203 12.41 21.20 -0.13
N GLY A 204 13.69 21.34 -0.47
CA GLY A 204 14.59 22.32 0.14
C GLY A 204 15.02 21.96 1.56
N ALA A 205 15.80 22.87 2.16
CA ALA A 205 16.41 22.67 3.46
C ALA A 205 15.55 23.20 4.63
N THR A 206 14.51 23.98 4.38
CA THR A 206 13.71 24.67 5.42
C THR A 206 13.14 23.71 6.45
N HIS A 207 12.73 22.52 6.03
CA HIS A 207 12.16 21.49 6.90
C HIS A 207 13.11 20.32 7.16
N ALA A 208 14.36 20.40 6.70
CA ALA A 208 15.36 19.39 7.02
C ALA A 208 15.55 19.27 8.55
N GLY A 209 15.74 18.06 9.03
CA GLY A 209 15.81 17.76 10.46
C GLY A 209 14.46 17.70 11.18
N GLN A 210 13.36 18.04 10.52
CA GLN A 210 12.01 18.01 11.10
C GLN A 210 11.21 16.82 10.57
N TRP A 211 10.36 16.22 11.41
CA TRP A 211 9.40 15.23 10.97
C TRP A 211 8.31 15.87 10.11
N ARG A 212 8.11 15.32 8.94
CA ARG A 212 7.07 15.73 7.99
C ARG A 212 6.11 14.57 7.79
N GLU A 213 4.82 14.85 7.87
CA GLU A 213 3.77 13.92 7.49
C GLU A 213 3.36 14.20 6.05
N VAL A 214 3.26 13.15 5.27
CA VAL A 214 2.83 13.19 3.87
C VAL A 214 1.61 12.30 3.70
N VAL A 215 0.61 12.82 2.99
CA VAL A 215 -0.58 12.09 2.56
C VAL A 215 -0.70 12.26 1.05
N ARG A 216 -0.78 11.15 0.32
CA ARG A 216 -0.94 11.17 -1.14
C ARG A 216 -2.14 10.34 -1.56
N ASP A 217 -2.90 10.89 -2.51
CA ASP A 217 -3.89 10.12 -3.25
C ASP A 217 -3.17 9.34 -4.38
N VAL A 218 -2.77 8.11 -4.05
CA VAL A 218 -2.04 7.23 -4.98
C VAL A 218 -2.91 6.86 -6.17
N ALA A 219 -4.23 6.77 -6.01
CA ALA A 219 -5.13 6.47 -7.12
C ALA A 219 -5.19 7.63 -8.12
N ALA A 220 -5.23 8.88 -7.64
CA ALA A 220 -5.17 10.05 -8.50
C ALA A 220 -3.80 10.18 -9.18
N ASP A 221 -2.71 10.00 -8.45
CA ASP A 221 -1.35 10.04 -9.00
C ASP A 221 -1.12 8.94 -10.05
N PHE A 222 -1.66 7.72 -9.81
CA PHE A 222 -1.60 6.63 -10.78
C PHE A 222 -2.33 6.98 -12.08
N ARG A 223 -3.58 7.49 -11.98
CA ARG A 223 -4.34 7.90 -13.17
C ARG A 223 -3.63 8.99 -13.96
N ALA A 224 -3.06 9.96 -13.27
CA ALA A 224 -2.31 11.06 -13.91
C ALA A 224 -1.07 10.56 -14.66
N ALA A 225 -0.40 9.52 -14.15
CA ALA A 225 0.82 8.96 -14.75
C ALA A 225 0.53 7.89 -15.81
N PHE A 226 -0.41 6.98 -15.55
CA PHE A 226 -0.59 5.74 -16.30
C PHE A 226 -2.00 5.57 -16.89
N GLY A 227 -2.96 6.43 -16.54
CA GLY A 227 -4.35 6.33 -16.98
C GLY A 227 -5.15 5.23 -16.26
N ASP A 228 -6.39 5.03 -16.71
CA ASP A 228 -7.29 3.98 -16.23
C ASP A 228 -7.12 2.68 -17.04
N PRO A 229 -7.55 1.51 -16.49
CA PRO A 229 -8.04 1.32 -15.14
C PRO A 229 -6.93 1.35 -14.08
N LEU A 230 -7.31 1.65 -12.84
CA LEU A 230 -6.40 1.52 -11.69
C LEU A 230 -5.87 0.09 -11.58
N MET A 231 -4.59 -0.01 -11.28
CA MET A 231 -3.95 -1.28 -10.98
C MET A 231 -3.71 -1.41 -9.47
N PRO A 232 -3.76 -2.62 -8.93
CA PRO A 232 -3.44 -2.83 -7.52
C PRO A 232 -1.96 -2.50 -7.27
N VAL A 233 -1.69 -1.94 -6.09
CA VAL A 233 -0.32 -1.86 -5.58
C VAL A 233 0.19 -3.28 -5.33
N THR A 234 1.43 -3.55 -5.68
CA THR A 234 2.10 -4.84 -5.44
C THR A 234 3.17 -4.74 -4.37
N GLY A 235 3.61 -3.53 -4.04
CA GLY A 235 4.57 -3.29 -2.98
C GLY A 235 4.85 -1.82 -2.76
N VAL A 236 5.48 -1.54 -1.63
CA VAL A 236 6.01 -0.22 -1.27
C VAL A 236 7.47 -0.37 -0.91
N ALA A 237 8.32 0.56 -1.39
CA ALA A 237 9.72 0.55 -1.01
C ALA A 237 10.15 1.91 -0.46
N LEU A 238 11.07 1.87 0.51
CA LEU A 238 11.65 3.03 1.17
C LEU A 238 13.15 3.07 0.88
N GLY A 239 13.69 4.22 0.52
CA GLY A 239 15.09 4.34 0.20
C GLY A 239 15.61 5.77 0.20
N ALA A 240 16.87 5.89 -0.16
CA ALA A 240 17.59 7.10 -0.47
C ALA A 240 18.64 6.75 -1.54
N ASP A 241 19.13 7.73 -2.26
CA ASP A 241 20.29 7.54 -3.15
C ASP A 241 21.16 8.77 -3.24
N THR A 242 22.45 8.51 -3.41
CA THR A 242 23.51 9.50 -3.51
C THR A 242 24.68 8.96 -4.35
N ASP A 243 24.43 7.95 -5.17
CA ASP A 243 25.49 7.31 -5.98
C ASP A 243 25.88 8.15 -7.19
N ASN A 244 24.97 8.93 -7.75
CA ASN A 244 25.24 9.81 -8.88
C ASN A 244 25.94 11.11 -8.44
N THR A 245 25.59 11.68 -7.29
CA THR A 245 26.14 12.95 -6.79
C THR A 245 27.33 12.77 -5.87
N GLY A 246 27.54 11.55 -5.37
CA GLY A 246 28.64 11.25 -4.44
C GLY A 246 28.46 11.84 -3.04
N GLU A 247 27.23 12.24 -2.69
CA GLU A 247 26.91 12.85 -1.40
C GLU A 247 26.65 11.80 -0.28
N ARG A 248 26.43 12.31 0.92
CA ARG A 248 26.00 11.50 2.07
C ARG A 248 24.82 12.16 2.75
N VAL A 249 23.73 11.40 2.97
CA VAL A 249 22.52 11.84 3.66
C VAL A 249 22.02 10.76 4.62
N GLU A 250 21.20 11.20 5.58
CA GLU A 250 20.42 10.32 6.44
C GLU A 250 18.93 10.64 6.25
N ALA A 251 18.13 9.60 6.07
CA ALA A 251 16.68 9.69 6.12
C ALA A 251 16.13 8.81 7.25
N ARG A 252 15.00 9.21 7.80
CA ARG A 252 14.22 8.40 8.75
C ARG A 252 12.79 8.30 8.27
N PHE A 253 12.21 7.11 8.44
CA PHE A 253 10.82 6.82 8.12
C PHE A 253 10.13 6.28 9.37
N ALA A 254 8.91 6.74 9.59
CA ALA A 254 8.09 6.34 10.72
C ALA A 254 6.67 6.03 10.26
N ASP A 255 5.99 5.23 11.06
CA ASP A 255 4.56 5.01 10.95
C ASP A 255 3.83 6.35 11.14
N PRO A 256 2.70 6.57 10.45
CA PRO A 256 1.92 7.80 10.53
C PRO A 256 1.26 8.00 11.90
#